data_630284dfe0331c48d9f80efe874dfa3c
#
_entry.id   630284dfe0331c48d9f80efe874dfa3c
#
_cell.length_a   1.000
_cell.length_b   1.000
_cell.length_c   1.000
_cell.angle_alpha   90.00
_cell.angle_beta   90.00
_cell.angle_gamma   90.00
#
_symmetry.space_group_name_H-M   'P 1'
#
loop_
_entity.id
_entity.type
_entity.pdbx_description
1 polymer ?
#
loop_
_entity_poly.entity_id
_entity_poly.type
_entity_poly.pdbx_seq_one_letter_code
_entity_poly.pdbx_strand_id
1 'polypeptide(L)'
;MPFGSEPPQLLRRKLFYQGRKFAYEVNRLRLPNKVEGEFECVRHPGGALVIPVTPEGKLVLVRQYRFTVKSRILEFPAGTVEEGEDPAATVEREIQEETGYKAAEIEKLGEFFLAPGYSDEIIYAFLGKGLEQLEQPPEQDDDEDIEVVLMTPEEVEQAILSGDLADAKSISAFVIARSMLMSQ
;
A
#
# COMPACT_ATOMS: atom_id res chain seq x y z
N MET A 1 -8.28 14.96 4.48
CA MET A 1 -8.50 14.35 3.16
C MET A 1 -8.14 15.37 2.08
N PRO A 2 -7.33 15.02 1.07
CA PRO A 2 -6.92 15.94 0.00
C PRO A 2 -8.07 16.27 -0.97
N PHE A 3 -9.17 15.50 -0.89
CA PHE A 3 -10.35 15.66 -1.74
C PHE A 3 -11.47 16.32 -0.96
N GLY A 4 -12.21 17.25 -1.58
CA GLY A 4 -13.39 17.87 -0.98
C GLY A 4 -14.34 16.81 -0.46
N SER A 5 -14.81 16.94 0.78
CA SER A 5 -15.68 15.95 1.41
C SER A 5 -17.14 16.37 1.30
N GLU A 6 -17.94 15.52 0.68
CA GLU A 6 -19.40 15.62 0.64
C GLU A 6 -20.02 14.39 1.34
N PRO A 7 -20.02 14.33 2.70
CA PRO A 7 -20.45 13.15 3.42
C PRO A 7 -21.92 12.84 3.19
N PRO A 8 -22.30 11.59 2.98
CA PRO A 8 -23.70 11.19 2.94
C PRO A 8 -24.33 11.32 4.33
N GLN A 9 -25.65 11.50 4.38
CA GLN A 9 -26.39 11.44 5.62
C GLN A 9 -26.64 9.98 6.02
N LEU A 10 -26.15 9.58 7.19
CA LEU A 10 -26.49 8.28 7.76
C LEU A 10 -27.95 8.28 8.23
N LEU A 11 -28.79 7.41 7.61
CA LEU A 11 -30.18 7.21 8.01
C LEU A 11 -30.31 6.06 9.01
N ARG A 12 -29.60 4.96 8.79
CA ARG A 12 -29.61 3.78 9.64
C ARG A 12 -28.37 2.93 9.42
N ARG A 13 -27.70 2.48 10.50
CA ARG A 13 -26.71 1.40 10.47
C ARG A 13 -27.45 0.06 10.48
N LYS A 14 -27.21 -0.81 9.49
CA LYS A 14 -27.83 -2.13 9.38
C LYS A 14 -26.93 -3.24 9.90
N LEU A 15 -25.65 -3.18 9.55
CA LEU A 15 -24.63 -4.11 9.97
C LEU A 15 -23.35 -3.36 10.28
N PHE A 16 -22.66 -3.81 11.31
CA PHE A 16 -21.28 -3.45 11.59
C PHE A 16 -20.57 -4.69 12.11
N TYR A 17 -19.45 -5.03 11.49
CA TYR A 17 -18.59 -6.11 11.94
C TYR A 17 -17.17 -5.60 12.03
N GLN A 18 -16.55 -5.71 13.19
CA GLN A 18 -15.14 -5.38 13.42
C GLN A 18 -14.31 -6.63 13.29
N GLY A 19 -13.45 -6.66 12.27
CA GLY A 19 -12.37 -7.65 12.13
C GLY A 19 -11.08 -7.21 12.81
N ARG A 20 -10.03 -8.01 12.70
CA ARG A 20 -8.70 -7.66 13.25
C ARG A 20 -8.07 -6.46 12.53
N LYS A 21 -8.08 -6.45 11.19
CA LYS A 21 -7.43 -5.42 10.36
C LYS A 21 -8.39 -4.35 9.85
N PHE A 22 -9.64 -4.69 9.57
CA PHE A 22 -10.63 -3.76 9.00
C PHE A 22 -12.04 -4.06 9.50
N ALA A 23 -12.96 -3.11 9.33
CA ALA A 23 -14.37 -3.30 9.62
C ALA A 23 -15.19 -3.37 8.32
N TYR A 24 -16.34 -4.08 8.40
CA TYR A 24 -17.33 -4.11 7.33
C TYR A 24 -18.64 -3.49 7.80
N GLU A 25 -19.19 -2.59 7.00
CA GLU A 25 -20.44 -1.88 7.30
C GLU A 25 -21.47 -2.03 6.20
N VAL A 26 -22.74 -2.16 6.59
CA VAL A 26 -23.89 -1.96 5.71
C VAL A 26 -24.73 -0.84 6.30
N ASN A 27 -24.86 0.26 5.58
CA ASN A 27 -25.57 1.44 6.04
C ASN A 27 -26.66 1.86 5.03
N ARG A 28 -27.84 2.26 5.54
CA ARG A 28 -28.79 3.03 4.75
C ARG A 28 -28.40 4.48 4.79
N LEU A 29 -28.06 5.04 3.63
CA LEU A 29 -27.58 6.40 3.47
C LEU A 29 -28.50 7.18 2.55
N ARG A 30 -28.50 8.52 2.74
CA ARG A 30 -28.94 9.47 1.73
C ARG A 30 -27.71 10.16 1.15
N LEU A 31 -27.49 9.97 -0.16
CA LEU A 31 -26.37 10.58 -0.89
C LEU A 31 -26.58 12.10 -1.07
N PRO A 32 -25.54 12.87 -1.45
CA PRO A 32 -25.68 14.31 -1.73
C PRO A 32 -26.73 14.64 -2.79
N ASN A 33 -26.93 13.78 -3.78
CA ASN A 33 -27.96 13.88 -4.81
C ASN A 33 -29.38 13.50 -4.34
N LYS A 34 -29.59 13.28 -3.03
CA LYS A 34 -30.86 12.89 -2.36
C LYS A 34 -31.32 11.44 -2.63
N VAL A 35 -30.56 10.65 -3.37
CA VAL A 35 -30.86 9.22 -3.54
C VAL A 35 -30.62 8.50 -2.21
N GLU A 36 -31.58 7.65 -1.81
CA GLU A 36 -31.46 6.77 -0.63
C GLU A 36 -31.24 5.33 -1.08
N GLY A 37 -30.33 4.65 -0.39
CA GLY A 37 -30.03 3.24 -0.65
C GLY A 37 -29.28 2.58 0.49
N GLU A 38 -29.01 1.29 0.31
CA GLU A 38 -28.12 0.52 1.17
C GLU A 38 -26.76 0.46 0.51
N PHE A 39 -25.72 0.77 1.29
CA PHE A 39 -24.34 0.84 0.83
C PHE A 39 -23.45 0.02 1.75
N GLU A 40 -22.58 -0.73 1.12
CA GLU A 40 -21.58 -1.57 1.76
C GLU A 40 -20.22 -0.86 1.73
N CYS A 41 -19.47 -0.97 2.82
CA CYS A 41 -18.16 -0.35 2.92
C CYS A 41 -17.22 -1.18 3.79
N VAL A 42 -16.00 -1.33 3.32
CA VAL A 42 -14.85 -1.78 4.12
C VAL A 42 -14.16 -0.55 4.68
N ARG A 43 -14.06 -0.46 6.02
CA ARG A 43 -13.30 0.56 6.75
C ARG A 43 -11.91 0.04 7.01
N HIS A 44 -10.91 0.72 6.46
CA HIS A 44 -9.52 0.33 6.56
C HIS A 44 -8.68 1.46 7.17
N PRO A 45 -7.73 1.20 8.07
CA PRO A 45 -6.89 2.23 8.67
C PRO A 45 -5.99 2.94 7.66
N GLY A 46 -5.75 2.34 6.51
CA GLY A 46 -4.85 2.79 5.47
C GLY A 46 -3.63 1.89 5.38
N GLY A 47 -2.88 2.04 4.30
CA GLY A 47 -1.60 1.36 4.08
C GLY A 47 -0.51 2.34 3.69
N ALA A 48 0.72 2.01 4.01
CA ALA A 48 1.90 2.75 3.57
C ALA A 48 2.80 1.84 2.75
N LEU A 49 3.26 2.33 1.59
CA LEU A 49 4.08 1.61 0.63
C LEU A 49 5.35 2.41 0.35
N VAL A 50 6.47 1.73 0.21
CA VAL A 50 7.74 2.35 -0.18
C VAL A 50 8.31 1.70 -1.44
N ILE A 51 8.89 2.53 -2.32
CA ILE A 51 9.76 2.11 -3.42
C ILE A 51 11.20 2.27 -2.95
N PRO A 52 11.87 1.22 -2.49
CA PRO A 52 13.26 1.33 -2.04
C PRO A 52 14.20 1.26 -3.25
N VAL A 53 15.17 2.18 -3.29
CA VAL A 53 16.16 2.29 -4.39
C VAL A 53 17.56 2.04 -3.85
N THR A 54 18.23 1.00 -4.36
CA THR A 54 19.61 0.67 -4.00
C THR A 54 20.59 1.70 -4.55
N PRO A 55 21.84 1.78 -4.03
CA PRO A 55 22.86 2.65 -4.59
C PRO A 55 23.16 2.42 -6.07
N GLU A 56 22.91 1.19 -6.58
CA GLU A 56 23.08 0.81 -7.98
C GLU A 56 21.85 1.12 -8.85
N GLY A 57 20.82 1.79 -8.29
CA GLY A 57 19.60 2.17 -9.00
C GLY A 57 18.58 1.04 -9.17
N LYS A 58 18.75 -0.12 -8.51
CA LYS A 58 17.76 -1.18 -8.51
C LYS A 58 16.66 -0.89 -7.50
N LEU A 59 15.45 -1.33 -7.82
CA LEU A 59 14.30 -1.28 -6.94
C LEU A 59 14.20 -2.58 -6.14
N VAL A 60 13.86 -2.47 -4.87
CA VAL A 60 13.66 -3.64 -3.99
C VAL A 60 12.17 -3.93 -3.93
N LEU A 61 11.80 -5.10 -4.41
CA LEU A 61 10.43 -5.63 -4.36
C LEU A 61 10.40 -6.87 -3.47
N VAL A 62 9.20 -7.31 -3.16
CA VAL A 62 8.94 -8.54 -2.42
C VAL A 62 7.99 -9.43 -3.21
N ARG A 63 8.22 -10.75 -3.16
CA ARG A 63 7.28 -11.75 -3.67
C ARG A 63 6.64 -12.42 -2.47
N GLN A 64 5.38 -12.08 -2.20
CA GLN A 64 4.65 -12.50 -1.00
C GLN A 64 3.45 -13.38 -1.35
N TYR A 65 3.17 -14.41 -0.52
CA TYR A 65 1.96 -15.20 -0.64
C TYR A 65 0.74 -14.43 -0.12
N ARG A 66 -0.25 -14.23 -0.98
CA ARG A 66 -1.53 -13.59 -0.62
C ARG A 66 -2.66 -14.61 -0.65
N PHE A 67 -3.15 -15.02 0.52
CA PHE A 67 -4.18 -16.04 0.65
C PHE A 67 -5.48 -15.68 -0.07
N THR A 68 -5.81 -14.40 -0.21
CA THR A 68 -7.02 -13.89 -0.89
C THR A 68 -7.04 -14.24 -2.38
N VAL A 69 -5.88 -14.15 -3.03
CA VAL A 69 -5.71 -14.52 -4.45
C VAL A 69 -5.06 -15.90 -4.62
N LYS A 70 -4.70 -16.56 -3.52
CA LYS A 70 -4.11 -17.92 -3.46
C LYS A 70 -2.84 -18.04 -4.32
N SER A 71 -2.05 -16.99 -4.36
CA SER A 71 -0.85 -16.91 -5.19
C SER A 71 0.21 -16.06 -4.52
N ARG A 72 1.47 -16.27 -4.92
CA ARG A 72 2.55 -15.32 -4.66
C ARG A 72 2.48 -14.23 -5.70
N ILE A 73 2.45 -12.98 -5.26
CA ILE A 73 2.45 -11.81 -6.13
C ILE A 73 3.67 -10.93 -5.86
N LEU A 74 4.08 -10.21 -6.88
CA LEU A 74 5.17 -9.24 -6.80
C LEU A 74 4.61 -7.89 -6.35
N GLU A 75 5.21 -7.32 -5.31
CA GLU A 75 4.76 -6.06 -4.70
C GLU A 75 5.96 -5.21 -4.29
N PHE A 76 5.75 -3.91 -4.09
CA PHE A 76 6.67 -3.12 -3.27
C PHE A 76 6.36 -3.34 -1.79
N PRO A 77 7.37 -3.24 -0.90
CA PRO A 77 7.18 -3.35 0.55
C PRO A 77 6.10 -2.41 1.06
N ALA A 78 5.19 -2.95 1.88
CA ALA A 78 4.04 -2.19 2.35
C ALA A 78 3.37 -2.81 3.57
N GLY A 79 2.98 -1.97 4.53
CA GLY A 79 2.25 -2.38 5.70
C GLY A 79 1.01 -1.56 6.00
N THR A 80 0.23 -2.06 6.95
CA THR A 80 -0.94 -1.35 7.47
C THR A 80 -0.48 -0.25 8.43
N VAL A 81 -1.01 0.96 8.26
CA VAL A 81 -0.76 2.07 9.19
C VAL A 81 -1.54 1.80 10.47
N GLU A 82 -0.84 1.71 11.60
CA GLU A 82 -1.48 1.52 12.90
C GLU A 82 -2.17 2.79 13.39
N GLU A 83 -3.09 2.65 14.36
CA GLU A 83 -3.84 3.79 14.89
C GLU A 83 -2.91 4.82 15.54
N GLY A 84 -2.86 6.03 14.96
CA GLY A 84 -1.98 7.11 15.43
C GLY A 84 -0.54 7.03 14.95
N GLU A 85 -0.17 6.03 14.14
CA GLU A 85 1.14 5.92 13.52
C GLU A 85 1.28 6.92 12.35
N ASP A 86 2.49 7.47 12.18
CA ASP A 86 2.83 8.23 10.98
C ASP A 86 3.10 7.24 9.83
N PRO A 87 2.46 7.38 8.65
CA PRO A 87 2.74 6.52 7.50
C PRO A 87 4.22 6.44 7.10
N ALA A 88 5.02 7.48 7.38
CA ALA A 88 6.47 7.41 7.15
C ALA A 88 7.16 6.45 8.14
N ALA A 89 6.73 6.41 9.40
CA ALA A 89 7.25 5.45 10.38
C ALA A 89 6.87 4.01 10.01
N THR A 90 5.63 3.81 9.49
CA THR A 90 5.21 2.50 8.97
C THR A 90 6.19 2.01 7.89
N VAL A 91 6.50 2.81 6.87
CA VAL A 91 7.41 2.35 5.80
C VAL A 91 8.86 2.18 6.27
N GLU A 92 9.32 2.95 7.27
CA GLU A 92 10.64 2.74 7.88
C GLU A 92 10.75 1.39 8.59
N ARG A 93 9.67 0.93 9.21
CA ARG A 93 9.57 -0.37 9.85
C ARG A 93 9.48 -1.48 8.80
N GLU A 94 8.52 -1.39 7.88
CA GLU A 94 8.23 -2.42 6.87
C GLU A 94 9.43 -2.69 5.94
N ILE A 95 10.16 -1.66 5.51
CA ILE A 95 11.35 -1.88 4.68
C ILE A 95 12.41 -2.73 5.39
N GLN A 96 12.55 -2.57 6.71
CA GLN A 96 13.51 -3.35 7.49
C GLN A 96 13.03 -4.78 7.70
N GLU A 97 11.76 -4.98 8.06
CA GLU A 97 11.16 -6.28 8.35
C GLU A 97 11.03 -7.13 7.08
N GLU A 98 10.48 -6.56 6.00
CA GLU A 98 10.22 -7.30 4.77
C GLU A 98 11.47 -7.49 3.89
N THR A 99 12.45 -6.57 3.95
CA THR A 99 13.57 -6.58 2.99
C THR A 99 14.96 -6.69 3.60
N GLY A 100 15.10 -6.43 4.89
CA GLY A 100 16.39 -6.35 5.55
C GLY A 100 17.22 -5.11 5.19
N TYR A 101 16.63 -4.11 4.52
CA TYR A 101 17.29 -2.84 4.23
C TYR A 101 16.80 -1.73 5.16
N LYS A 102 17.63 -0.72 5.35
CA LYS A 102 17.28 0.55 5.96
C LYS A 102 17.50 1.69 4.96
N ALA A 103 16.52 2.58 4.83
CA ALA A 103 16.67 3.79 4.02
C ALA A 103 17.22 4.95 4.86
N ALA A 104 18.15 5.71 4.30
CA ALA A 104 18.65 6.94 4.91
C ALA A 104 17.66 8.11 4.75
N GLU A 105 16.85 8.09 3.70
CA GLU A 105 15.86 9.11 3.37
C GLU A 105 14.55 8.47 2.91
N ILE A 106 13.43 8.95 3.45
CA ILE A 106 12.07 8.59 3.04
C ILE A 106 11.38 9.84 2.51
N GLU A 107 11.07 9.85 1.22
CA GLU A 107 10.41 10.96 0.51
C GLU A 107 8.97 10.58 0.18
N LYS A 108 7.98 11.40 0.58
CA LYS A 108 6.58 11.17 0.22
C LYS A 108 6.34 11.44 -1.25
N LEU A 109 5.85 10.45 -2.00
CA LEU A 109 5.46 10.56 -3.41
C LEU A 109 4.02 11.08 -3.56
N GLY A 110 3.11 10.62 -2.71
CA GLY A 110 1.70 10.99 -2.77
C GLY A 110 0.81 10.04 -1.99
N GLU A 111 -0.48 10.17 -2.22
CA GLU A 111 -1.49 9.31 -1.63
C GLU A 111 -2.64 9.06 -2.62
N PHE A 112 -3.24 7.87 -2.58
CA PHE A 112 -4.34 7.50 -3.47
C PHE A 112 -5.27 6.47 -2.82
N PHE A 113 -6.51 6.42 -3.30
CA PHE A 113 -7.44 5.36 -2.88
C PHE A 113 -7.17 4.07 -3.66
N LEU A 114 -7.24 2.93 -2.97
CA LEU A 114 -7.05 1.62 -3.61
C LEU A 114 -8.34 1.15 -4.29
N ALA A 115 -9.47 1.19 -3.58
CA ALA A 115 -10.75 0.66 -4.08
C ALA A 115 -11.96 1.53 -3.64
N PRO A 116 -12.05 2.82 -4.07
CA PRO A 116 -13.01 3.78 -3.53
C PRO A 116 -14.48 3.44 -3.81
N GLY A 117 -14.75 2.44 -4.63
CA GLY A 117 -16.10 1.94 -4.88
C GLY A 117 -16.72 1.19 -3.70
N TYR A 118 -15.90 0.64 -2.79
CA TYR A 118 -16.37 -0.13 -1.64
C TYR A 118 -15.46 -0.05 -0.40
N SER A 119 -14.31 0.59 -0.49
CA SER A 119 -13.37 0.77 0.62
C SER A 119 -12.92 2.22 0.73
N ASP A 120 -12.68 2.68 1.95
CA ASP A 120 -12.04 3.98 2.21
C ASP A 120 -10.53 3.87 2.40
N GLU A 121 -9.92 2.74 2.04
CA GLU A 121 -8.49 2.52 2.12
C GLU A 121 -7.70 3.53 1.32
N ILE A 122 -6.80 4.25 2.01
CA ILE A 122 -5.83 5.16 1.43
C ILE A 122 -4.46 4.48 1.48
N ILE A 123 -3.71 4.58 0.38
CA ILE A 123 -2.30 4.18 0.33
C ILE A 123 -1.44 5.44 0.30
N TYR A 124 -0.51 5.53 1.26
CA TYR A 124 0.53 6.54 1.32
C TYR A 124 1.79 5.99 0.64
N ALA A 125 2.21 6.59 -0.46
CA ALA A 125 3.35 6.12 -1.25
C ALA A 125 4.60 6.94 -0.95
N PHE A 126 5.73 6.25 -0.80
CA PHE A 126 7.03 6.84 -0.49
C PHE A 126 8.13 6.29 -1.41
N LEU A 127 9.22 7.04 -1.51
CA LEU A 127 10.48 6.63 -2.13
C LEU A 127 11.54 6.52 -1.03
N GLY A 128 12.22 5.38 -0.93
CA GLY A 128 13.31 5.14 0.00
C GLY A 128 14.66 5.20 -0.72
N LYS A 129 15.55 6.06 -0.26
CA LYS A 129 16.89 6.30 -0.84
C LYS A 129 18.00 6.02 0.16
N GLY A 130 19.22 5.82 -0.36
CA GLY A 130 20.38 5.56 0.49
C GLY A 130 20.25 4.27 1.29
N LEU A 131 19.88 3.19 0.59
CA LEU A 131 19.67 1.90 1.22
C LEU A 131 20.99 1.33 1.75
N GLU A 132 20.93 0.87 2.99
CA GLU A 132 21.98 0.07 3.62
C GLU A 132 21.39 -1.27 4.04
N GLN A 133 22.11 -2.36 3.75
CA GLN A 133 21.70 -3.69 4.19
C GLN A 133 22.02 -3.86 5.68
N LEU A 134 21.02 -4.29 6.45
CA LEU A 134 21.18 -4.54 7.88
C LEU A 134 21.94 -5.86 8.10
N GLU A 135 22.92 -5.85 9.01
CA GLU A 135 23.62 -7.07 9.45
C GLU A 135 22.70 -8.03 10.22
N GLN A 136 21.73 -7.48 10.94
CA GLN A 136 20.73 -8.21 11.73
C GLN A 136 19.37 -7.55 11.50
N PRO A 137 18.65 -7.92 10.42
CA PRO A 137 17.31 -7.42 10.18
C PRO A 137 16.35 -7.90 11.29
N PRO A 138 15.28 -7.14 11.57
CA PRO A 138 14.19 -7.63 12.42
C PRO A 138 13.63 -8.96 11.90
N GLU A 139 13.02 -9.73 12.79
CA GLU A 139 12.28 -10.93 12.36
C GLU A 139 11.01 -10.51 11.61
N GLN A 140 10.70 -11.22 10.53
CA GLN A 140 9.42 -11.08 9.82
C GLN A 140 8.28 -11.61 10.69
N ASP A 141 7.08 -11.15 10.45
CA ASP A 141 5.90 -11.70 11.10
C ASP A 141 5.73 -13.20 10.76
N ASP A 142 5.31 -14.01 11.73
CA ASP A 142 5.17 -15.48 11.61
C ASP A 142 4.24 -15.92 10.45
N ASP A 143 3.33 -15.04 10.01
CA ASP A 143 2.39 -15.29 8.91
C ASP A 143 2.87 -14.72 7.56
N GLU A 144 4.08 -14.18 7.49
CA GLU A 144 4.70 -13.64 6.28
C GLU A 144 5.64 -14.66 5.63
N ASP A 145 5.41 -14.90 4.34
CA ASP A 145 6.23 -15.73 3.47
C ASP A 145 6.71 -14.86 2.29
N ILE A 146 7.86 -14.21 2.51
CA ILE A 146 8.39 -13.13 1.67
C ILE A 146 9.74 -13.53 1.08
N GLU A 147 9.89 -13.28 -0.23
CA GLU A 147 11.15 -13.36 -0.97
C GLU A 147 11.50 -11.98 -1.52
N VAL A 148 12.71 -11.49 -1.25
CA VAL A 148 13.20 -10.20 -1.77
C VAL A 148 13.65 -10.34 -3.21
N VAL A 149 13.19 -9.43 -4.07
CA VAL A 149 13.49 -9.40 -5.50
C VAL A 149 14.06 -8.03 -5.89
N LEU A 150 15.22 -8.02 -6.55
CA LEU A 150 15.85 -6.80 -7.05
C LEU A 150 15.62 -6.68 -8.56
N MET A 151 15.03 -5.55 -8.98
CA MET A 151 14.72 -5.28 -10.39
C MET A 151 15.18 -3.88 -10.78
N THR A 152 15.58 -3.70 -12.06
CA THR A 152 15.74 -2.36 -12.59
C THR A 152 14.38 -1.69 -12.82
N PRO A 153 14.30 -0.35 -12.94
CA PRO A 153 13.04 0.31 -13.28
C PRO A 153 12.41 -0.19 -14.58
N GLU A 154 13.22 -0.52 -15.58
CA GLU A 154 12.77 -1.09 -16.87
C GLU A 154 12.18 -2.50 -16.68
N GLU A 155 12.82 -3.36 -15.86
CA GLU A 155 12.31 -4.69 -15.54
C GLU A 155 10.96 -4.61 -14.81
N VAL A 156 10.80 -3.65 -13.89
CA VAL A 156 9.51 -3.39 -13.23
C VAL A 156 8.45 -2.94 -14.24
N GLU A 157 8.79 -2.04 -15.16
CA GLU A 157 7.87 -1.62 -16.23
C GLU A 157 7.44 -2.82 -17.09
N GLN A 158 8.37 -3.70 -17.45
CA GLN A 158 8.06 -4.92 -18.21
C GLN A 158 7.18 -5.89 -17.38
N ALA A 159 7.44 -6.04 -16.09
CA ALA A 159 6.63 -6.87 -15.21
C ALA A 159 5.18 -6.35 -15.11
N ILE A 160 4.98 -5.03 -15.10
CA ILE A 160 3.64 -4.42 -15.18
C ILE A 160 2.98 -4.74 -16.52
N LEU A 161 3.69 -4.55 -17.63
CA LEU A 161 3.15 -4.79 -18.98
C LEU A 161 2.81 -6.26 -19.25
N SER A 162 3.59 -7.18 -18.70
CA SER A 162 3.34 -8.63 -18.81
C SER A 162 2.27 -9.14 -17.85
N GLY A 163 1.92 -8.38 -16.81
CA GLY A 163 1.02 -8.80 -15.75
C GLY A 163 1.69 -9.61 -14.62
N ASP A 164 3.01 -9.70 -14.59
CA ASP A 164 3.78 -10.35 -13.52
C ASP A 164 3.71 -9.52 -12.23
N LEU A 165 3.75 -8.18 -12.36
CA LEU A 165 3.42 -7.23 -11.33
C LEU A 165 1.98 -6.75 -11.55
N ALA A 166 1.03 -7.32 -10.80
CA ALA A 166 -0.41 -7.05 -10.93
C ALA A 166 -1.01 -6.34 -9.71
N ASP A 167 -0.21 -6.03 -8.71
CA ASP A 167 -0.65 -5.32 -7.51
C ASP A 167 -0.90 -3.83 -7.79
N ALA A 168 -2.15 -3.38 -7.62
CA ALA A 168 -2.58 -2.03 -7.98
C ALA A 168 -1.86 -0.92 -7.20
N LYS A 169 -1.54 -1.15 -5.91
CA LYS A 169 -0.82 -0.15 -5.11
C LYS A 169 0.62 0.05 -5.61
N SER A 170 1.29 -1.06 -5.96
CA SER A 170 2.65 -1.04 -6.50
C SER A 170 2.71 -0.40 -7.89
N ILE A 171 1.77 -0.74 -8.77
CA ILE A 171 1.64 -0.11 -10.10
C ILE A 171 1.42 1.40 -9.96
N SER A 172 0.50 1.81 -9.10
CA SER A 172 0.17 3.24 -8.91
C SER A 172 1.37 4.02 -8.36
N ALA A 173 2.06 3.49 -7.35
CA ALA A 173 3.25 4.11 -6.79
C ALA A 173 4.38 4.21 -7.83
N PHE A 174 4.64 3.14 -8.60
CA PHE A 174 5.64 3.15 -9.66
C PHE A 174 5.33 4.20 -10.74
N VAL A 175 4.08 4.32 -11.17
CA VAL A 175 3.67 5.33 -12.17
C VAL A 175 3.92 6.75 -11.65
N ILE A 176 3.66 7.03 -10.37
CA ILE A 176 3.92 8.34 -9.76
C ILE A 176 5.43 8.63 -9.74
N ALA A 177 6.25 7.63 -9.38
CA ALA A 177 7.71 7.78 -9.27
C ALA A 177 8.46 7.65 -10.60
N ARG A 178 7.80 7.19 -11.68
CA ARG A 178 8.44 6.76 -12.93
C ARG A 178 9.45 7.77 -13.50
N SER A 179 9.07 9.04 -13.54
CA SER A 179 9.97 10.09 -14.07
C SER A 179 11.23 10.30 -13.23
N MET A 180 11.15 10.06 -11.92
CA MET A 180 12.29 10.16 -11.00
C MET A 180 13.20 8.93 -11.13
N LEU A 181 12.63 7.75 -11.37
CA LEU A 181 13.36 6.48 -11.45
C LEU A 181 14.06 6.27 -12.80
N MET A 182 13.46 6.75 -13.90
CA MET A 182 14.00 6.58 -15.26
C MET A 182 14.98 7.70 -15.66
N SER A 183 15.24 8.67 -14.79
CA SER A 183 16.14 9.81 -15.05
C SER A 183 17.52 9.67 -14.38
N GLN A 184 17.80 8.53 -13.75
CA GLN A 184 19.06 8.25 -13.05
C GLN A 184 20.06 7.44 -13.95
#